data_6c5ef9d6f0d977522f0cf5a0f77509c2
#
_entry.id   6c5ef9d6f0d977522f0cf5a0f77509c2
#
_cell.length_a   1.000
_cell.length_b   1.000
_cell.length_c   1.000
_cell.angle_alpha   90.00
_cell.angle_beta   90.00
_cell.angle_gamma   90.00
#
_symmetry.space_group_name_H-M   'P 1'
#
loop_
_entity.id
_entity.type
_entity.pdbx_description
1 polymer ?
#
loop_
_entity_poly.entity_id
_entity_poly.type
_entity_poly.pdbx_seq_one_letter_code
_entity_poly.pdbx_strand_id
1 'polypeptide(L)'
;MTYRVTDSSKAAAFNERINMNRARVEAARERISSGKRINRPSDDPFGADAVLRLRTSLSSIDRFKDNTNIVKENLQVSDGALESYQQLLDRARALLTQGASDSTSPANKASIASEIDSIRQQALSIANLSSGGRYLFGGTRQSVAPYDASGTPAAIATQQQLVQLEPGSYPVPSDVTADSVFADGAGTVFATLANAATALRGTGNPTADQATVLASVDGLTTFTDQSATARAQLGASLHGVDEAQARLESLSLSYQRSVDSVETADIAESAIELTQADQALQATLQATSAFGRRSLLDFLT
;
A
#
# COMPACT_ATOMS: atom_id res chain seq x y z
N MET A 1 15.31 -65.38 -39.07
CA MET A 1 15.41 -65.44 -37.59
C MET A 1 14.11 -64.87 -37.04
N THR A 2 13.20 -65.79 -36.60
CA THR A 2 11.94 -65.38 -35.96
C THR A 2 12.24 -64.92 -34.52
N TYR A 3 12.04 -63.64 -34.23
CA TYR A 3 12.11 -63.08 -32.87
C TYR A 3 11.02 -63.76 -32.02
N ARG A 4 11.36 -64.70 -31.20
CA ARG A 4 10.45 -65.24 -30.15
C ARG A 4 10.32 -64.15 -29.08
N VAL A 5 9.24 -63.41 -29.11
CA VAL A 5 8.84 -62.54 -28.00
C VAL A 5 8.50 -63.48 -26.83
N THR A 6 9.33 -63.51 -25.79
CA THR A 6 9.12 -64.38 -24.62
C THR A 6 7.87 -63.90 -23.88
N ASP A 7 7.12 -64.84 -23.22
CA ASP A 7 5.90 -64.50 -22.47
C ASP A 7 6.17 -63.48 -21.34
N SER A 8 7.38 -63.46 -20.81
CA SER A 8 7.83 -62.44 -19.85
C SER A 8 7.88 -61.03 -20.46
N SER A 9 8.29 -60.90 -21.74
CA SER A 9 8.32 -59.62 -22.47
C SER A 9 6.90 -59.10 -22.73
N LYS A 10 5.95 -59.97 -23.03
CA LYS A 10 4.53 -59.61 -23.21
C LYS A 10 3.91 -59.16 -21.86
N ALA A 11 4.18 -59.91 -20.77
CA ALA A 11 3.71 -59.53 -19.43
C ALA A 11 4.26 -58.18 -18.98
N ALA A 12 5.54 -57.90 -19.26
CA ALA A 12 6.14 -56.62 -18.97
C ALA A 12 5.46 -55.48 -19.78
N ALA A 13 5.19 -55.67 -21.05
CA ALA A 13 4.50 -54.68 -21.91
C ALA A 13 3.04 -54.44 -21.45
N PHE A 14 2.33 -55.46 -20.96
CA PHE A 14 0.99 -55.28 -20.38
C PHE A 14 1.03 -54.51 -19.08
N ASN A 15 1.96 -54.80 -18.18
CA ASN A 15 2.13 -54.07 -16.92
C ASN A 15 2.45 -52.57 -17.18
N GLU A 16 3.31 -52.30 -18.15
CA GLU A 16 3.61 -50.91 -18.55
C GLU A 16 2.36 -50.18 -19.06
N ARG A 17 1.54 -50.83 -19.92
CA ARG A 17 0.26 -50.24 -20.40
C ARG A 17 -0.74 -50.00 -19.26
N ILE A 18 -0.85 -50.94 -18.30
CA ILE A 18 -1.71 -50.77 -17.10
C ILE A 18 -1.23 -49.54 -16.32
N ASN A 19 0.08 -49.45 -16.07
CA ASN A 19 0.63 -48.29 -15.32
C ASN A 19 0.42 -46.96 -16.05
N MET A 20 0.61 -46.94 -17.36
CA MET A 20 0.32 -45.73 -18.17
C MET A 20 -1.16 -45.36 -18.11
N ASN A 21 -2.09 -46.29 -18.22
CA ASN A 21 -3.52 -46.02 -18.15
C ASN A 21 -3.95 -45.57 -16.74
N ARG A 22 -3.40 -46.18 -15.69
CA ARG A 22 -3.60 -45.71 -14.30
C ARG A 22 -3.10 -44.26 -14.13
N ALA A 23 -1.91 -43.95 -14.60
CA ALA A 23 -1.37 -42.60 -14.52
C ALA A 23 -2.26 -41.57 -15.25
N ARG A 24 -2.87 -41.93 -16.40
CA ARG A 24 -3.83 -41.09 -17.11
C ARG A 24 -5.12 -40.86 -16.31
N VAL A 25 -5.66 -41.91 -15.70
CA VAL A 25 -6.85 -41.82 -14.83
C VAL A 25 -6.56 -40.89 -13.64
N GLU A 26 -5.44 -41.05 -12.97
CA GLU A 26 -5.05 -40.20 -11.84
C GLU A 26 -4.81 -38.75 -12.27
N ALA A 27 -4.14 -38.51 -13.38
CA ALA A 27 -3.93 -37.14 -13.90
C ALA A 27 -5.26 -36.45 -14.27
N ALA A 28 -6.21 -37.17 -14.91
CA ALA A 28 -7.53 -36.63 -15.20
C ALA A 28 -8.35 -36.33 -13.93
N ARG A 29 -8.27 -37.21 -12.92
CA ARG A 29 -8.90 -36.99 -11.61
C ARG A 29 -8.30 -35.78 -10.88
N GLU A 30 -6.97 -35.65 -10.90
CA GLU A 30 -6.26 -34.53 -10.29
C GLU A 30 -6.69 -33.20 -10.93
N ARG A 31 -6.81 -33.14 -12.28
CA ARG A 31 -7.30 -31.97 -13.01
C ARG A 31 -8.74 -31.59 -12.64
N ILE A 32 -9.64 -32.59 -12.56
CA ILE A 32 -11.04 -32.35 -12.17
C ILE A 32 -11.12 -31.88 -10.70
N SER A 33 -10.35 -32.49 -9.81
CA SER A 33 -10.38 -32.18 -8.38
C SER A 33 -9.79 -30.80 -8.07
N SER A 34 -8.69 -30.42 -8.74
CA SER A 34 -7.99 -29.16 -8.52
C SER A 34 -8.58 -28.01 -9.34
N GLY A 35 -9.29 -28.30 -10.44
CA GLY A 35 -9.71 -27.32 -11.45
C GLY A 35 -8.54 -26.77 -12.27
N LYS A 36 -7.35 -27.39 -12.16
CA LYS A 36 -6.12 -26.91 -12.80
C LYS A 36 -5.62 -27.90 -13.84
N ARG A 37 -5.24 -27.37 -15.01
CA ARG A 37 -4.58 -28.12 -16.08
C ARG A 37 -3.12 -28.44 -15.72
N ILE A 38 -2.46 -27.48 -15.02
CA ILE A 38 -1.06 -27.59 -14.59
C ILE A 38 -1.03 -27.75 -13.08
N ASN A 39 -0.85 -28.96 -12.58
CA ASN A 39 -0.69 -29.26 -11.16
C ASN A 39 0.78 -29.39 -10.76
N ARG A 40 1.62 -29.84 -11.69
CA ARG A 40 3.06 -30.06 -11.50
C ARG A 40 3.85 -29.42 -12.65
N PRO A 41 5.07 -28.94 -12.40
CA PRO A 41 5.92 -28.42 -13.47
C PRO A 41 6.21 -29.43 -14.60
N SER A 42 6.07 -30.75 -14.31
CA SER A 42 6.22 -31.81 -15.30
C SER A 42 5.07 -31.90 -16.31
N ASP A 43 3.89 -31.35 -15.97
CA ASP A 43 2.69 -31.42 -16.81
C ASP A 43 2.82 -30.48 -18.02
N ASP A 44 3.31 -29.27 -17.77
CA ASP A 44 3.62 -28.26 -18.79
C ASP A 44 4.73 -27.33 -18.27
N PRO A 45 6.00 -27.58 -18.56
CA PRO A 45 7.11 -26.78 -18.05
C PRO A 45 7.06 -25.32 -18.46
N PHE A 46 6.59 -25.03 -19.70
CA PHE A 46 6.49 -23.66 -20.21
C PHE A 46 5.32 -22.91 -19.57
N GLY A 47 4.17 -23.57 -19.45
CA GLY A 47 3.00 -23.00 -18.75
C GLY A 47 3.29 -22.78 -17.27
N ALA A 48 3.96 -23.72 -16.60
CA ALA A 48 4.35 -23.58 -15.19
C ALA A 48 5.30 -22.39 -14.98
N ASP A 49 6.31 -22.20 -15.84
CA ASP A 49 7.22 -21.04 -15.77
C ASP A 49 6.45 -19.72 -16.02
N ALA A 50 5.54 -19.68 -16.99
CA ALA A 50 4.70 -18.51 -17.24
C ALA A 50 3.82 -18.17 -16.01
N VAL A 51 3.15 -19.16 -15.41
CA VAL A 51 2.34 -18.99 -14.20
C VAL A 51 3.19 -18.48 -13.03
N LEU A 52 4.40 -19.03 -12.84
CA LEU A 52 5.30 -18.60 -11.78
C LEU A 52 5.71 -17.13 -11.92
N ARG A 53 6.04 -16.69 -13.14
CA ARG A 53 6.37 -15.27 -13.44
C ARG A 53 5.17 -14.37 -13.17
N LEU A 54 3.98 -14.75 -13.62
CA LEU A 54 2.75 -13.98 -13.39
C LEU A 54 2.43 -13.85 -11.89
N ARG A 55 2.56 -14.95 -11.14
CA ARG A 55 2.38 -14.93 -9.68
C ARG A 55 3.41 -14.07 -8.95
N THR A 56 4.65 -14.07 -9.42
CA THR A 56 5.69 -13.17 -8.91
C THR A 56 5.32 -11.70 -9.16
N SER A 57 4.79 -11.39 -10.35
CA SER A 57 4.30 -10.05 -10.69
C SER A 57 3.10 -9.67 -9.84
N LEU A 58 2.13 -10.57 -9.61
CA LEU A 58 0.99 -10.36 -8.72
C LEU A 58 1.45 -10.06 -7.29
N SER A 59 2.37 -10.85 -6.74
CA SER A 59 2.94 -10.58 -5.42
C SER A 59 3.64 -9.22 -5.33
N SER A 60 4.26 -8.76 -6.42
CA SER A 60 4.84 -7.42 -6.49
C SER A 60 3.75 -6.34 -6.48
N ILE A 61 2.67 -6.53 -7.25
CA ILE A 61 1.52 -5.61 -7.26
C ILE A 61 0.87 -5.52 -5.88
N ASP A 62 0.70 -6.64 -5.18
CA ASP A 62 0.12 -6.65 -3.83
C ASP A 62 0.95 -5.81 -2.86
N ARG A 63 2.28 -5.93 -2.91
CA ARG A 63 3.18 -5.07 -2.12
C ARG A 63 3.05 -3.58 -2.47
N PHE A 64 2.88 -3.25 -3.75
CA PHE A 64 2.64 -1.86 -4.15
C PHE A 64 1.28 -1.36 -3.65
N LYS A 65 0.22 -2.18 -3.69
CA LYS A 65 -1.09 -1.84 -3.11
C LYS A 65 -0.99 -1.56 -1.61
N ASP A 66 -0.28 -2.41 -0.85
CA ASP A 66 -0.07 -2.21 0.58
C ASP A 66 0.67 -0.90 0.87
N ASN A 67 1.76 -0.63 0.14
CA ASN A 67 2.49 0.63 0.27
C ASN A 67 1.62 1.85 -0.08
N THR A 68 0.83 1.74 -1.13
CA THR A 68 -0.08 2.81 -1.57
C THR A 68 -1.16 3.09 -0.53
N ASN A 69 -1.68 2.06 0.14
CA ASN A 69 -2.63 2.20 1.25
C ASN A 69 -2.00 2.96 2.43
N ILE A 70 -0.77 2.61 2.82
CA ILE A 70 -0.03 3.30 3.90
C ILE A 70 0.19 4.77 3.54
N VAL A 71 0.60 5.06 2.31
CA VAL A 71 0.79 6.45 1.84
C VAL A 71 -0.53 7.22 1.89
N LYS A 72 -1.61 6.62 1.41
CA LYS A 72 -2.96 7.22 1.43
C LYS A 72 -3.39 7.59 2.86
N GLU A 73 -3.25 6.65 3.79
CA GLU A 73 -3.59 6.87 5.20
C GLU A 73 -2.78 8.02 5.80
N ASN A 74 -1.47 8.06 5.58
CA ASN A 74 -0.62 9.14 6.07
C ASN A 74 -1.00 10.51 5.48
N LEU A 75 -1.30 10.57 4.18
CA LEU A 75 -1.74 11.80 3.52
C LEU A 75 -3.07 12.28 4.07
N GLN A 76 -4.04 11.38 4.31
CA GLN A 76 -5.34 11.73 4.89
C GLN A 76 -5.22 12.24 6.33
N VAL A 77 -4.38 11.58 7.15
CA VAL A 77 -4.11 12.05 8.53
C VAL A 77 -3.43 13.41 8.51
N SER A 78 -2.50 13.63 7.57
CA SER A 78 -1.82 14.93 7.42
C SER A 78 -2.79 16.02 6.98
N ASP A 79 -3.71 15.76 6.05
CA ASP A 79 -4.72 16.73 5.61
C ASP A 79 -5.66 17.11 6.77
N GLY A 80 -6.17 16.13 7.53
CA GLY A 80 -6.99 16.39 8.72
C GLY A 80 -6.26 17.17 9.81
N ALA A 81 -4.96 16.91 9.98
CA ALA A 81 -4.10 17.66 10.90
C ALA A 81 -3.93 19.12 10.45
N LEU A 82 -3.72 19.37 9.14
CA LEU A 82 -3.61 20.72 8.60
C LEU A 82 -4.95 21.47 8.64
N GLU A 83 -6.08 20.78 8.48
CA GLU A 83 -7.40 21.38 8.67
C GLU A 83 -7.58 21.88 10.11
N SER A 84 -7.23 21.04 11.09
CA SER A 84 -7.25 21.43 12.53
C SER A 84 -6.30 22.59 12.79
N TYR A 85 -5.12 22.60 12.18
CA TYR A 85 -4.17 23.68 12.28
C TYR A 85 -4.71 25.00 11.72
N GLN A 86 -5.38 24.98 10.57
CA GLN A 86 -6.02 26.18 9.99
C GLN A 86 -7.07 26.75 10.95
N GLN A 87 -7.91 25.91 11.56
CA GLN A 87 -8.90 26.36 12.56
C GLN A 87 -8.24 27.05 13.76
N LEU A 88 -7.08 26.54 14.20
CA LEU A 88 -6.30 27.18 15.27
C LEU A 88 -5.75 28.54 14.85
N LEU A 89 -5.24 28.66 13.63
CA LEU A 89 -4.76 29.95 13.10
C LEU A 89 -5.87 30.98 12.98
N ASP A 90 -7.05 30.59 12.49
CA ASP A 90 -8.22 31.47 12.39
C ASP A 90 -8.67 31.95 13.77
N ARG A 91 -8.68 31.04 14.75
CA ARG A 91 -8.99 31.38 16.15
C ARG A 91 -7.96 32.36 16.73
N ALA A 92 -6.67 32.07 16.51
CA ALA A 92 -5.59 32.95 16.98
C ALA A 92 -5.70 34.34 16.34
N ARG A 93 -5.96 34.43 15.05
CA ARG A 93 -6.14 35.68 14.32
C ARG A 93 -7.30 36.50 14.87
N ALA A 94 -8.46 35.88 15.14
CA ALA A 94 -9.61 36.55 15.75
C ALA A 94 -9.28 37.11 17.14
N LEU A 95 -8.59 36.32 17.98
CA LEU A 95 -8.15 36.74 19.33
C LEU A 95 -7.14 37.88 19.28
N LEU A 96 -6.15 37.82 18.39
CA LEU A 96 -5.15 38.86 18.24
C LEU A 96 -5.79 40.17 17.74
N THR A 97 -6.74 40.12 16.80
CA THR A 97 -7.50 41.28 16.35
C THR A 97 -8.31 41.91 17.46
N GLN A 98 -8.93 41.06 18.31
CA GLN A 98 -9.62 41.57 19.53
C GLN A 98 -8.63 42.19 20.55
N GLY A 99 -7.47 41.54 20.74
CA GLY A 99 -6.44 42.03 21.67
C GLY A 99 -5.73 43.29 21.21
N ALA A 100 -5.64 43.54 19.88
CA ALA A 100 -5.07 44.73 19.30
C ALA A 100 -5.93 45.98 19.53
N SER A 101 -7.21 45.83 19.87
CA SER A 101 -8.11 46.96 20.11
C SER A 101 -7.73 47.73 21.39
N ASP A 102 -7.68 49.05 21.30
CA ASP A 102 -7.38 49.93 22.44
C ASP A 102 -8.46 49.88 23.50
N SER A 103 -9.67 49.44 23.20
CA SER A 103 -10.79 49.28 24.12
C SER A 103 -10.67 48.03 25.00
N THR A 104 -9.73 47.13 24.75
CA THR A 104 -9.55 45.88 25.47
C THR A 104 -8.79 46.14 26.76
N SER A 105 -9.40 45.75 27.89
CA SER A 105 -8.78 45.91 29.22
C SER A 105 -7.50 45.04 29.37
N PRO A 106 -6.53 45.47 30.21
CA PRO A 106 -5.31 44.66 30.44
C PRO A 106 -5.60 43.24 30.94
N ALA A 107 -6.63 43.05 31.75
CA ALA A 107 -7.05 41.74 32.21
C ALA A 107 -7.54 40.86 31.07
N ASN A 108 -8.31 41.41 30.13
CA ASN A 108 -8.77 40.70 28.94
C ASN A 108 -7.62 40.38 27.99
N LYS A 109 -6.67 41.31 27.79
CA LYS A 109 -5.44 41.07 26.98
C LYS A 109 -4.62 39.91 27.58
N ALA A 110 -4.48 39.83 28.90
CA ALA A 110 -3.78 38.72 29.56
C ALA A 110 -4.51 37.39 29.39
N SER A 111 -5.85 37.38 29.41
CA SER A 111 -6.64 36.17 29.12
C SER A 111 -6.48 35.70 27.67
N ILE A 112 -6.53 36.64 26.73
CA ILE A 112 -6.27 36.35 25.31
C ILE A 112 -4.85 35.78 25.13
N ALA A 113 -3.84 36.37 25.76
CA ALA A 113 -2.47 35.88 25.71
C ALA A 113 -2.35 34.42 26.21
N SER A 114 -3.08 34.05 27.24
CA SER A 114 -3.11 32.68 27.76
C SER A 114 -3.80 31.70 26.78
N GLU A 115 -4.83 32.14 26.06
CA GLU A 115 -5.48 31.35 25.01
C GLU A 115 -4.56 31.19 23.79
N ILE A 116 -3.81 32.23 23.40
CA ILE A 116 -2.79 32.16 22.31
C ILE A 116 -1.67 31.15 22.69
N ASP A 117 -1.22 31.11 23.94
CA ASP A 117 -0.25 30.11 24.42
C ASP A 117 -0.81 28.69 24.32
N SER A 118 -2.10 28.51 24.62
CA SER A 118 -2.76 27.20 24.45
C SER A 118 -2.83 26.80 22.95
N ILE A 119 -3.20 27.73 22.07
CA ILE A 119 -3.22 27.51 20.63
C ILE A 119 -1.81 27.17 20.11
N ARG A 120 -0.77 27.86 20.58
CA ARG A 120 0.63 27.56 20.24
C ARG A 120 1.02 26.12 20.62
N GLN A 121 0.62 25.64 21.80
CA GLN A 121 0.90 24.27 22.21
C GLN A 121 0.14 23.24 21.37
N GLN A 122 -1.12 23.50 21.02
CA GLN A 122 -1.91 22.64 20.14
C GLN A 122 -1.30 22.58 18.74
N ALA A 123 -0.91 23.73 18.16
CA ALA A 123 -0.24 23.81 16.87
C ALA A 123 1.09 23.05 16.88
N LEU A 124 1.87 23.13 17.97
CA LEU A 124 3.11 22.38 18.15
C LEU A 124 2.86 20.87 18.24
N SER A 125 1.79 20.44 18.88
CA SER A 125 1.37 19.03 18.92
C SER A 125 1.02 18.52 17.52
N ILE A 126 0.36 19.35 16.69
CA ILE A 126 0.07 19.02 15.28
C ILE A 126 1.35 18.91 14.48
N ALA A 127 2.27 19.87 14.60
CA ALA A 127 3.55 19.84 13.87
C ALA A 127 4.41 18.62 14.20
N ASN A 128 4.29 18.07 15.40
CA ASN A 128 4.97 16.86 15.87
C ASN A 128 4.07 15.61 15.83
N LEU A 129 3.02 15.63 15.03
CA LEU A 129 2.13 14.47 14.89
C LEU A 129 2.90 13.30 14.23
N SER A 130 2.73 12.12 14.83
CA SER A 130 3.37 10.89 14.35
C SER A 130 2.34 9.77 14.11
N SER A 131 2.57 8.97 13.10
CA SER A 131 1.83 7.75 12.80
C SER A 131 2.82 6.59 12.70
N GLY A 132 2.55 5.48 13.40
CA GLY A 132 3.44 4.31 13.40
C GLY A 132 4.89 4.60 13.84
N GLY A 133 5.10 5.60 14.71
CA GLY A 133 6.44 6.02 15.16
C GLY A 133 7.22 6.90 14.17
N ARG A 134 6.56 7.41 13.13
CA ARG A 134 7.15 8.29 12.12
C ARG A 134 6.41 9.63 12.13
N TYR A 135 7.16 10.73 12.16
CA TYR A 135 6.60 12.07 12.15
C TYR A 135 6.09 12.42 10.75
N LEU A 136 4.80 12.81 10.65
CA LEU A 136 4.11 13.03 9.38
C LEU A 136 4.68 14.23 8.59
N PHE A 137 5.16 15.25 9.29
CA PHE A 137 5.79 16.44 8.70
C PHE A 137 7.32 16.36 8.72
N GLY A 138 7.88 15.17 9.01
CA GLY A 138 9.33 14.96 9.14
C GLY A 138 10.08 14.92 7.81
N GLY A 139 9.40 14.88 6.66
CA GLY A 139 10.04 14.74 5.36
C GLY A 139 10.95 13.52 5.32
N THR A 140 12.21 13.70 4.92
CA THR A 140 13.21 12.63 4.91
C THR A 140 13.75 12.26 6.32
N ARG A 141 13.35 12.96 7.39
CA ARG A 141 13.79 12.76 8.78
C ARG A 141 12.65 12.34 9.71
N GLN A 142 11.87 11.37 9.33
CA GLN A 142 10.67 10.95 10.04
C GLN A 142 10.88 10.31 11.44
N SER A 143 12.13 10.03 11.83
CA SER A 143 12.45 9.42 13.14
C SER A 143 12.68 10.43 14.28
N VAL A 144 12.76 11.72 13.97
CA VAL A 144 13.03 12.79 14.93
C VAL A 144 11.92 13.84 14.84
N ALA A 145 11.44 14.34 16.01
CA ALA A 145 10.44 15.39 16.04
C ALA A 145 10.95 16.65 15.31
N PRO A 146 10.14 17.25 14.41
CA PRO A 146 10.52 18.48 13.71
C PRO A 146 10.82 19.64 14.62
N TYR A 147 10.07 19.79 15.72
CA TYR A 147 10.20 20.88 16.68
C TYR A 147 10.38 20.36 18.09
N ASP A 148 11.15 21.08 18.90
CA ASP A 148 11.25 20.83 20.34
C ASP A 148 10.01 21.36 21.11
N ALA A 149 9.99 21.18 22.44
CA ALA A 149 8.89 21.63 23.27
C ALA A 149 8.71 23.16 23.30
N SER A 150 9.72 23.95 22.92
CA SER A 150 9.64 25.41 22.81
C SER A 150 9.10 25.89 21.46
N GLY A 151 9.03 25.00 20.47
CA GLY A 151 8.70 25.34 19.07
C GLY A 151 9.91 25.77 18.27
N THR A 152 11.14 25.46 18.77
CA THR A 152 12.37 25.67 18.03
C THR A 152 12.61 24.49 17.07
N PRO A 153 13.04 24.75 15.83
CA PRO A 153 13.36 23.70 14.88
C PRO A 153 14.45 22.77 15.43
N ALA A 154 14.12 21.47 15.60
CA ALA A 154 15.06 20.48 16.12
C ALA A 154 15.71 19.67 14.98
N ALA A 155 14.92 19.22 14.00
CA ALA A 155 15.39 18.42 12.89
C ALA A 155 14.48 18.60 11.67
N ILE A 156 14.42 19.83 11.14
CA ILE A 156 13.60 20.12 9.95
C ILE A 156 14.27 19.52 8.71
N ALA A 157 13.52 18.72 7.96
CA ALA A 157 13.89 18.28 6.62
C ALA A 157 13.29 19.28 5.61
N THR A 158 14.12 19.75 4.71
CA THR A 158 13.71 20.61 3.58
C THR A 158 13.26 19.80 2.36
N GLN A 159 13.38 18.49 2.42
CA GLN A 159 13.04 17.58 1.32
C GLN A 159 11.87 16.66 1.71
N GLN A 160 10.89 16.58 0.81
CA GLN A 160 9.77 15.66 0.91
C GLN A 160 10.23 14.21 0.71
N GLN A 161 9.52 13.30 1.33
CA GLN A 161 9.66 11.87 1.07
C GLN A 161 8.99 11.55 -0.28
N LEU A 162 9.74 10.98 -1.21
CA LEU A 162 9.22 10.54 -2.49
C LEU A 162 8.99 9.03 -2.46
N VAL A 163 7.81 8.58 -2.88
CA VAL A 163 7.44 7.17 -2.92
C VAL A 163 7.02 6.79 -4.33
N GLN A 164 7.52 5.65 -4.80
CA GLN A 164 7.10 5.03 -6.05
C GLN A 164 5.85 4.19 -5.78
N LEU A 165 4.73 4.56 -6.39
CA LEU A 165 3.42 3.93 -6.18
C LEU A 165 3.19 2.72 -7.08
N GLU A 166 3.90 2.63 -8.21
CA GLU A 166 3.77 1.58 -9.21
C GLU A 166 5.15 1.21 -9.78
N PRO A 167 5.32 0.00 -10.32
CA PRO A 167 6.56 -0.39 -10.99
C PRO A 167 6.86 0.56 -12.17
N GLY A 168 8.00 1.26 -12.12
CA GLY A 168 8.45 2.14 -13.21
C GLY A 168 7.76 3.51 -13.26
N SER A 169 6.86 3.85 -12.32
CA SER A 169 6.27 5.18 -12.25
C SER A 169 7.23 6.23 -11.69
N TYR A 170 6.98 7.51 -11.99
CA TYR A 170 7.66 8.61 -11.30
C TYR A 170 7.27 8.62 -9.82
N PRO A 171 8.22 8.88 -8.92
CA PRO A 171 7.93 8.96 -7.49
C PRO A 171 7.06 10.19 -7.18
N VAL A 172 6.09 10.02 -6.29
CA VAL A 172 5.13 11.05 -5.85
C VAL A 172 5.49 11.46 -4.43
N PRO A 173 5.36 12.76 -4.05
CA PRO A 173 5.50 13.18 -2.65
C PRO A 173 4.47 12.47 -1.76
N SER A 174 4.95 11.85 -0.69
CA SER A 174 4.11 11.13 0.28
C SER A 174 3.87 11.93 1.56
N ASP A 175 4.40 13.14 1.64
CA ASP A 175 4.27 14.05 2.79
C ASP A 175 4.43 15.52 2.37
N VAL A 176 4.22 16.42 3.32
CA VAL A 176 4.67 17.82 3.29
C VAL A 176 5.64 18.05 4.43
N THR A 177 6.63 18.91 4.22
CA THR A 177 7.65 19.16 5.23
C THR A 177 7.18 20.16 6.27
N ALA A 178 7.64 20.00 7.51
CA ALA A 178 7.35 20.97 8.58
C ALA A 178 7.81 22.39 8.25
N ASP A 179 8.92 22.53 7.53
CA ASP A 179 9.45 23.82 7.08
C ASP A 179 8.47 24.56 6.16
N SER A 180 7.84 23.86 5.23
CA SER A 180 6.93 24.48 4.26
C SER A 180 5.58 24.90 4.87
N VAL A 181 5.23 24.41 6.05
CA VAL A 181 3.92 24.68 6.71
C VAL A 181 4.04 25.59 7.90
N PHE A 182 5.04 25.38 8.76
CA PHE A 182 5.15 26.01 10.08
C PHE A 182 6.28 27.05 10.17
N ALA A 183 7.04 27.24 9.07
CA ALA A 183 8.07 28.28 8.99
C ALA A 183 7.93 29.09 7.68
N ASP A 184 8.35 30.36 7.69
CA ASP A 184 8.25 31.30 6.57
C ASP A 184 9.59 31.92 6.15
N GLY A 185 10.70 31.36 6.62
CA GLY A 185 12.04 31.90 6.39
C GLY A 185 12.40 33.09 7.30
N ALA A 186 11.43 33.80 7.87
CA ALA A 186 11.64 34.83 8.89
C ALA A 186 11.55 34.25 10.30
N GLY A 187 10.82 33.13 10.45
CA GLY A 187 10.64 32.46 11.73
C GLY A 187 9.64 31.30 11.67
N THR A 188 9.14 30.92 12.83
CA THR A 188 8.12 29.88 12.95
C THR A 188 6.80 30.47 13.46
N VAL A 189 5.68 29.84 13.12
CA VAL A 189 4.38 30.20 13.68
C VAL A 189 4.39 30.19 15.19
N PHE A 190 5.19 29.29 15.82
CA PHE A 190 5.31 29.18 17.29
C PHE A 190 5.98 30.43 17.88
N ALA A 191 7.00 30.96 17.23
CA ALA A 191 7.67 32.20 17.63
C ALA A 191 6.73 33.38 17.46
N THR A 192 6.00 33.47 16.34
CA THR A 192 5.00 34.51 16.07
C THR A 192 3.92 34.53 17.14
N LEU A 193 3.35 33.37 17.50
CA LEU A 193 2.34 33.27 18.56
C LEU A 193 2.91 33.60 19.93
N ALA A 194 4.15 33.18 20.25
CA ALA A 194 4.82 33.51 21.51
C ALA A 194 5.08 35.02 21.65
N ASN A 195 5.56 35.68 20.58
CA ASN A 195 5.78 37.11 20.53
C ASN A 195 4.47 37.89 20.72
N ALA A 196 3.39 37.45 20.06
CA ALA A 196 2.06 38.02 20.18
C ALA A 196 1.52 37.91 21.62
N ALA A 197 1.64 36.74 22.25
CA ALA A 197 1.22 36.54 23.63
C ALA A 197 2.01 37.40 24.61
N THR A 198 3.31 37.59 24.38
CA THR A 198 4.18 38.44 25.21
C THR A 198 3.77 39.93 25.05
N ALA A 199 3.55 40.38 23.83
CA ALA A 199 3.11 41.74 23.56
C ALA A 199 1.73 42.06 24.16
N LEU A 200 0.79 41.10 24.15
CA LEU A 200 -0.52 41.28 24.79
C LEU A 200 -0.43 41.39 26.31
N ARG A 201 0.57 40.76 26.96
CA ARG A 201 0.82 40.92 28.40
C ARG A 201 1.44 42.26 28.76
N GLY A 202 2.03 42.93 27.77
CA GLY A 202 2.70 44.23 27.89
C GLY A 202 4.19 44.08 28.22
N THR A 203 5.04 44.66 27.37
CA THR A 203 6.50 44.71 27.60
C THR A 203 6.94 46.05 28.22
N GLY A 204 5.99 46.96 28.51
CA GLY A 204 6.24 48.31 28.98
C GLY A 204 6.27 49.37 27.91
N ASN A 205 6.10 48.96 26.61
CA ASN A 205 5.99 49.89 25.47
C ASN A 205 4.70 49.62 24.69
N PRO A 206 3.57 50.24 24.99
CA PRO A 206 2.27 49.96 24.38
C PRO A 206 2.25 50.07 22.86
N THR A 207 2.98 51.05 22.29
CA THR A 207 3.04 51.24 20.85
C THR A 207 3.79 50.10 20.17
N ALA A 208 4.91 49.66 20.72
CA ALA A 208 5.67 48.53 20.17
C ALA A 208 4.89 47.21 20.36
N ASP A 209 4.20 47.05 21.48
CA ASP A 209 3.36 45.86 21.78
C ASP A 209 2.22 45.77 20.74
N GLN A 210 1.50 46.86 20.48
CA GLN A 210 0.43 46.92 19.50
C GLN A 210 0.96 46.61 18.11
N ALA A 211 2.11 47.20 17.68
CA ALA A 211 2.74 46.92 16.42
C ALA A 211 3.12 45.42 16.28
N THR A 212 3.61 44.79 17.36
CA THR A 212 3.95 43.38 17.36
C THR A 212 2.71 42.49 17.19
N VAL A 213 1.60 42.83 17.85
CA VAL A 213 0.34 42.09 17.73
C VAL A 213 -0.20 42.19 16.28
N LEU A 214 -0.19 43.38 15.69
CA LEU A 214 -0.63 43.57 14.30
C LEU A 214 0.27 42.84 13.31
N ALA A 215 1.58 42.93 13.45
CA ALA A 215 2.52 42.16 12.62
C ALA A 215 2.32 40.66 12.75
N SER A 216 1.92 40.17 13.95
CA SER A 216 1.59 38.76 14.16
C SER A 216 0.31 38.34 13.45
N VAL A 217 -0.70 39.21 13.33
CA VAL A 217 -1.92 38.97 12.53
C VAL A 217 -1.56 38.77 11.04
N ASP A 218 -0.69 39.62 10.53
CA ASP A 218 -0.21 39.52 9.13
C ASP A 218 0.62 38.23 8.92
N GLY A 219 1.52 37.90 9.86
CA GLY A 219 2.28 36.67 9.84
C GLY A 219 1.38 35.42 9.87
N LEU A 220 0.32 35.41 10.69
CA LEU A 220 -0.64 34.29 10.70
C LEU A 220 -1.38 34.13 9.37
N THR A 221 -1.61 35.21 8.62
CA THR A 221 -2.17 35.11 7.26
C THR A 221 -1.23 34.32 6.34
N THR A 222 0.07 34.61 6.37
CA THR A 222 1.09 33.90 5.60
C THR A 222 1.07 32.40 5.94
N PHE A 223 1.02 32.02 7.23
CA PHE A 223 0.95 30.61 7.66
C PHE A 223 -0.37 29.94 7.25
N THR A 224 -1.48 30.67 7.20
CA THR A 224 -2.75 30.15 6.71
C THR A 224 -2.65 29.84 5.19
N ASP A 225 -2.05 30.73 4.40
CA ASP A 225 -1.84 30.53 2.96
C ASP A 225 -0.87 29.38 2.67
N GLN A 226 0.20 29.25 3.47
CA GLN A 226 1.11 28.11 3.38
C GLN A 226 0.41 26.78 3.70
N SER A 227 -0.41 26.75 4.75
CA SER A 227 -1.21 25.57 5.09
C SER A 227 -2.20 25.21 3.99
N ALA A 228 -2.87 26.19 3.39
CA ALA A 228 -3.77 25.97 2.26
C ALA A 228 -3.02 25.39 1.03
N THR A 229 -1.82 25.93 0.73
CA THR A 229 -0.96 25.43 -0.34
C THR A 229 -0.52 23.98 -0.06
N ALA A 230 -0.12 23.69 1.17
CA ALA A 230 0.27 22.34 1.58
C ALA A 230 -0.90 21.34 1.45
N ARG A 231 -2.12 21.74 1.86
CA ARG A 231 -3.33 20.94 1.67
C ARG A 231 -3.65 20.70 0.19
N ALA A 232 -3.46 21.69 -0.66
CA ALA A 232 -3.63 21.51 -2.10
C ALA A 232 -2.63 20.50 -2.68
N GLN A 233 -1.37 20.51 -2.20
CA GLN A 233 -0.36 19.52 -2.57
C GLN A 233 -0.73 18.10 -2.09
N LEU A 234 -1.19 17.97 -0.83
CA LEU A 234 -1.68 16.69 -0.31
C LEU A 234 -2.87 16.16 -1.12
N GLY A 235 -3.80 17.05 -1.50
CA GLY A 235 -4.93 16.69 -2.37
C GLY A 235 -4.48 16.17 -3.74
N ALA A 236 -3.51 16.82 -4.36
CA ALA A 236 -2.93 16.37 -5.62
C ALA A 236 -2.22 15.01 -5.46
N SER A 237 -1.48 14.81 -4.36
CA SER A 237 -0.85 13.51 -4.05
C SER A 237 -1.88 12.42 -3.81
N LEU A 238 -2.98 12.70 -3.09
CA LEU A 238 -4.08 11.76 -2.87
C LEU A 238 -4.73 11.33 -4.18
N HIS A 239 -4.97 12.26 -5.12
CA HIS A 239 -5.45 11.91 -6.45
C HIS A 239 -4.49 10.98 -7.19
N GLY A 240 -3.19 11.28 -7.16
CA GLY A 240 -2.17 10.41 -7.75
C GLY A 240 -2.15 9.00 -7.14
N VAL A 241 -2.35 8.90 -5.83
CA VAL A 241 -2.46 7.63 -5.10
C VAL A 241 -3.72 6.86 -5.52
N ASP A 242 -4.89 7.52 -5.62
CA ASP A 242 -6.14 6.89 -6.03
C ASP A 242 -6.06 6.35 -7.47
N GLU A 243 -5.46 7.12 -8.38
CA GLU A 243 -5.21 6.66 -9.74
C GLU A 243 -4.25 5.48 -9.80
N ALA A 244 -3.17 5.49 -9.01
CA ALA A 244 -2.24 4.38 -8.91
C ALA A 244 -2.94 3.12 -8.39
N GLN A 245 -3.79 3.24 -7.36
CA GLN A 245 -4.60 2.12 -6.86
C GLN A 245 -5.48 1.52 -7.93
N ALA A 246 -6.21 2.34 -8.69
CA ALA A 246 -7.07 1.88 -9.77
C ALA A 246 -6.28 1.15 -10.89
N ARG A 247 -5.10 1.67 -11.24
CA ARG A 247 -4.21 1.01 -12.22
C ARG A 247 -3.65 -0.31 -11.70
N LEU A 248 -3.20 -0.37 -10.44
CA LEU A 248 -2.71 -1.60 -9.81
C LEU A 248 -3.80 -2.66 -9.72
N GLU A 249 -5.05 -2.27 -9.45
CA GLU A 249 -6.18 -3.18 -9.44
C GLU A 249 -6.47 -3.75 -10.83
N SER A 250 -6.52 -2.90 -11.85
CA SER A 250 -6.70 -3.30 -13.24
C SER A 250 -5.59 -4.25 -13.71
N LEU A 251 -4.33 -3.95 -13.35
CA LEU A 251 -3.17 -4.79 -13.69
C LEU A 251 -3.22 -6.13 -12.95
N SER A 252 -3.60 -6.14 -11.68
CA SER A 252 -3.82 -7.36 -10.89
C SER A 252 -4.86 -8.27 -11.53
N LEU A 253 -6.01 -7.73 -11.91
CA LEU A 253 -7.06 -8.47 -12.61
C LEU A 253 -6.60 -9.01 -13.96
N SER A 254 -5.82 -8.24 -14.71
CA SER A 254 -5.25 -8.69 -15.98
C SER A 254 -4.29 -9.87 -15.81
N TYR A 255 -3.39 -9.78 -14.84
CA TYR A 255 -2.46 -10.88 -14.55
C TYR A 255 -3.18 -12.11 -14.00
N GLN A 256 -4.22 -11.93 -13.18
CA GLN A 256 -5.03 -13.03 -12.67
C GLN A 256 -5.73 -13.78 -13.81
N ARG A 257 -6.35 -13.05 -14.73
CA ARG A 257 -6.94 -13.64 -15.95
C ARG A 257 -5.91 -14.37 -16.79
N SER A 258 -4.69 -13.84 -16.88
CA SER A 258 -3.59 -14.50 -17.60
C SER A 258 -3.16 -15.80 -16.90
N VAL A 259 -3.09 -15.82 -15.57
CA VAL A 259 -2.85 -17.04 -14.79
C VAL A 259 -3.97 -18.05 -15.05
N ASP A 260 -5.22 -17.62 -14.91
CA ASP A 260 -6.39 -18.48 -15.10
C ASP A 260 -6.43 -19.09 -16.51
N SER A 261 -6.11 -18.30 -17.54
CA SER A 261 -6.08 -18.77 -18.93
C SER A 261 -5.02 -19.86 -19.20
N VAL A 262 -3.94 -19.86 -18.43
CA VAL A 262 -2.85 -20.84 -18.57
C VAL A 262 -3.07 -22.05 -17.66
N GLU A 263 -3.55 -21.82 -16.44
CA GLU A 263 -3.58 -22.82 -15.37
C GLU A 263 -4.92 -23.57 -15.29
N THR A 264 -6.06 -22.95 -15.68
CA THR A 264 -7.40 -23.53 -15.49
C THR A 264 -7.62 -24.70 -16.47
N ALA A 265 -8.17 -25.80 -15.95
CA ALA A 265 -8.59 -26.94 -16.73
C ALA A 265 -10.01 -26.76 -17.28
N ASP A 266 -10.24 -27.19 -18.52
CA ASP A 266 -11.59 -27.45 -19.00
C ASP A 266 -12.13 -28.73 -18.33
N ILE A 267 -13.10 -28.53 -17.44
CA ILE A 267 -13.68 -29.63 -16.65
C ILE A 267 -14.44 -30.60 -17.57
N ALA A 268 -15.08 -30.11 -18.65
CA ALA A 268 -15.82 -30.97 -19.57
C ALA A 268 -14.86 -31.87 -20.35
N GLU A 269 -13.77 -31.30 -20.88
CA GLU A 269 -12.69 -32.06 -21.55
C GLU A 269 -12.04 -33.06 -20.59
N SER A 270 -11.72 -32.62 -19.38
CA SER A 270 -11.12 -33.49 -18.33
C SER A 270 -12.02 -34.66 -17.94
N ALA A 271 -13.35 -34.45 -17.89
CA ALA A 271 -14.32 -35.53 -17.62
C ALA A 271 -14.39 -36.55 -18.78
N ILE A 272 -14.32 -36.08 -20.02
CA ILE A 272 -14.27 -36.95 -21.19
C ILE A 272 -12.96 -37.78 -21.18
N GLU A 273 -11.82 -37.13 -20.92
CA GLU A 273 -10.54 -37.84 -20.80
C GLU A 273 -10.54 -38.87 -19.67
N LEU A 274 -11.14 -38.57 -18.52
CA LEU A 274 -11.28 -39.51 -17.41
C LEU A 274 -12.08 -40.74 -17.86
N THR A 275 -13.22 -40.54 -18.50
CA THR A 275 -14.07 -41.63 -18.98
C THR A 275 -13.31 -42.52 -19.98
N GLN A 276 -12.59 -41.91 -20.92
CA GLN A 276 -11.78 -42.63 -21.91
C GLN A 276 -10.61 -43.39 -21.25
N ALA A 277 -9.94 -42.77 -20.29
CA ALA A 277 -8.84 -43.39 -19.55
C ALA A 277 -9.33 -44.60 -18.69
N ASP A 278 -10.48 -44.44 -18.02
CA ASP A 278 -11.11 -45.55 -17.28
C ASP A 278 -11.52 -46.71 -18.19
N GLN A 279 -12.11 -46.42 -19.35
CA GLN A 279 -12.45 -47.45 -20.36
C GLN A 279 -11.19 -48.15 -20.88
N ALA A 280 -10.11 -47.39 -21.20
CA ALA A 280 -8.85 -47.99 -21.63
C ALA A 280 -8.20 -48.85 -20.56
N LEU A 281 -8.26 -48.45 -19.28
CA LEU A 281 -7.77 -49.22 -18.16
C LEU A 281 -8.55 -50.52 -18.01
N GLN A 282 -9.89 -50.48 -18.04
CA GLN A 282 -10.74 -51.69 -17.98
C GLN A 282 -10.47 -52.64 -19.13
N ALA A 283 -10.37 -52.14 -20.40
CA ALA A 283 -10.05 -52.96 -21.55
C ALA A 283 -8.67 -53.63 -21.41
N THR A 284 -7.66 -52.92 -20.91
CA THR A 284 -6.31 -53.44 -20.72
C THR A 284 -6.31 -54.53 -19.67
N LEU A 285 -7.05 -54.35 -18.54
CA LEU A 285 -7.20 -55.35 -17.49
C LEU A 285 -7.90 -56.62 -18.00
N GLN A 286 -8.96 -56.50 -18.79
CA GLN A 286 -9.66 -57.61 -19.44
C GLN A 286 -8.77 -58.39 -20.40
N ALA A 287 -8.02 -57.66 -21.27
CA ALA A 287 -7.07 -58.28 -22.16
C ALA A 287 -5.98 -59.05 -21.42
N THR A 288 -5.45 -58.48 -20.34
CA THR A 288 -4.43 -59.18 -19.50
C THR A 288 -4.96 -60.42 -18.84
N SER A 289 -6.21 -60.41 -18.33
CA SER A 289 -6.85 -61.58 -17.73
C SER A 289 -7.12 -62.70 -18.75
N ALA A 290 -7.48 -62.34 -19.97
CA ALA A 290 -7.69 -63.32 -21.04
C ALA A 290 -6.38 -63.99 -21.48
N PHE A 291 -5.27 -63.23 -21.51
CA PHE A 291 -3.94 -63.78 -21.80
C PHE A 291 -3.45 -64.76 -20.69
N GLY A 292 -3.65 -64.39 -19.41
CA GLY A 292 -3.24 -65.23 -18.27
C GLY A 292 -3.95 -66.57 -18.25
N ARG A 293 -5.22 -66.63 -18.67
CA ARG A 293 -5.97 -67.89 -18.80
C ARG A 293 -5.49 -68.80 -19.93
N ARG A 294 -5.08 -68.26 -21.05
CA ARG A 294 -4.55 -69.03 -22.19
C ARG A 294 -3.17 -69.61 -21.88
N SER A 295 -2.32 -68.89 -21.23
CA SER A 295 -0.98 -69.34 -20.83
C SER A 295 -1.01 -70.48 -19.81
N LEU A 296 -1.96 -70.49 -18.86
CA LEU A 296 -2.14 -71.62 -17.89
C LEU A 296 -2.72 -72.86 -18.55
N LEU A 297 -3.63 -72.71 -19.53
CA LEU A 297 -4.20 -73.88 -20.25
C LEU A 297 -3.19 -74.54 -21.17
N ASP A 298 -2.32 -73.79 -21.85
CA ASP A 298 -1.24 -74.26 -22.71
C ASP A 298 -0.10 -74.98 -21.93
N PHE A 299 0.01 -74.71 -20.63
CA PHE A 299 1.01 -75.36 -19.78
C PHE A 299 0.50 -76.64 -19.14
N LEU A 300 -0.83 -76.84 -19.12
CA LEU A 300 -1.48 -78.03 -18.54
C LEU A 300 -1.88 -79.11 -19.57
N THR A 301 -1.72 -78.83 -20.89
CA THR A 301 -1.87 -79.73 -22.01
C THR A 301 -0.52 -80.06 -22.60
#